data_8ae281767ee0c49ccaebdd416d8db277
#
_entry.id   8ae281767ee0c49ccaebdd416d8db277
#
_cell.length_a   1.000
_cell.length_b   1.000
_cell.length_c   1.000
_cell.angle_alpha   90.00
_cell.angle_beta   90.00
_cell.angle_gamma   90.00
#
_symmetry.space_group_name_H-M   'P 1'
#
loop_
_entity.id
_entity.type
_entity.pdbx_description
1 polymer ?
#
loop_
_entity_poly.entity_id
_entity_poly.type
_entity_poly.pdbx_seq_one_letter_code
_entity_poly.pdbx_strand_id
1 'polypeptide(L)'
;MTPNTTEGYVRVERRGTISHIEFFHPQSNSLPSDLLAALAKSITDEGHDPAVHVIVLRSGGDRVFCGGASFTELASIRAETQGLAFFSGFANVINAIRRVPKFVVGRVQGKAVGGGVGLASAVDYCIATQHAAVKLSELAVGIGPFVVGPAVERKMGLSAMSQLAIDATEFRSAAWAQQHGLYAQVVDDAAALDAAVDALAERLAGQSVEATVALKNALWHGTEHWGELLLERAAISGRLVRTDDAQSRIQAILSK
;
A
#
# COMPACT_ATOMS: atom_id res chain seq x y z
N MET A 1 -20.65 10.35 -9.97
CA MET A 1 -21.06 10.70 -8.59
C MET A 1 -20.49 9.64 -7.68
N THR A 2 -19.50 9.97 -6.88
CA THR A 2 -18.98 9.07 -5.82
C THR A 2 -20.07 8.89 -4.77
N PRO A 3 -20.42 7.68 -4.36
CA PRO A 3 -21.36 7.48 -3.28
C PRO A 3 -20.79 8.19 -2.03
N ASN A 4 -21.63 8.96 -1.36
CA ASN A 4 -21.29 9.58 -0.08
C ASN A 4 -21.31 8.47 1.00
N THR A 5 -20.25 7.65 1.02
CA THR A 5 -20.13 6.53 1.94
C THR A 5 -19.52 7.03 3.23
N THR A 6 -20.26 6.88 4.32
CA THR A 6 -19.80 7.18 5.69
C THR A 6 -18.95 6.04 6.27
N GLU A 7 -18.89 4.90 5.59
CA GLU A 7 -18.18 3.69 6.03
C GLU A 7 -17.07 3.32 5.06
N GLY A 8 -15.99 2.72 5.60
CA GLY A 8 -14.92 2.15 4.79
C GLY A 8 -15.37 0.89 4.03
N TYR A 9 -14.76 0.61 2.88
CA TYR A 9 -15.04 -0.60 2.11
C TYR A 9 -13.81 -1.10 1.34
N VAL A 10 -13.84 -2.39 1.01
CA VAL A 10 -13.07 -2.99 -0.08
C VAL A 10 -14.06 -3.55 -1.10
N ARG A 11 -13.91 -3.16 -2.36
CA ARG A 11 -14.79 -3.56 -3.46
C ARG A 11 -13.97 -4.20 -4.57
N VAL A 12 -14.49 -5.25 -5.17
CA VAL A 12 -13.94 -5.89 -6.35
C VAL A 12 -14.90 -5.69 -7.53
N GLU A 13 -14.36 -5.18 -8.62
CA GLU A 13 -15.07 -5.05 -9.91
C GLU A 13 -14.24 -5.73 -10.99
N ARG A 14 -14.85 -6.64 -11.75
CA ARG A 14 -14.18 -7.31 -12.87
C ARG A 14 -14.59 -6.71 -14.20
N ARG A 15 -13.61 -6.43 -15.04
CA ARG A 15 -13.77 -6.01 -16.44
C ARG A 15 -13.02 -7.00 -17.32
N GLY A 16 -13.76 -7.99 -17.86
CA GLY A 16 -13.15 -9.11 -18.55
C GLY A 16 -12.23 -9.91 -17.60
N THR A 17 -10.97 -10.04 -17.96
CA THR A 17 -9.95 -10.75 -17.17
C THR A 17 -9.15 -9.83 -16.23
N ILE A 18 -9.55 -8.57 -16.09
CA ILE A 18 -8.91 -7.58 -15.22
C ILE A 18 -9.77 -7.39 -13.97
N SER A 19 -9.20 -7.61 -12.80
CA SER A 19 -9.85 -7.36 -11.50
C SER A 19 -9.40 -6.03 -10.93
N HIS A 20 -10.35 -5.12 -10.69
CA HIS A 20 -10.13 -3.84 -10.01
C HIS A 20 -10.50 -4.01 -8.53
N ILE A 21 -9.51 -3.92 -7.65
CA ILE A 21 -9.69 -3.94 -6.21
C ILE A 21 -9.59 -2.51 -5.70
N GLU A 22 -10.70 -1.97 -5.22
CA GLU A 22 -10.79 -0.62 -4.69
C GLU A 22 -11.02 -0.65 -3.18
N PHE A 23 -10.17 0.05 -2.43
CA PHE A 23 -10.41 0.33 -1.02
C PHE A 23 -10.76 1.80 -0.81
N PHE A 24 -11.56 2.06 0.21
CA PHE A 24 -11.93 3.42 0.61
C PHE A 24 -12.10 3.50 2.12
N HIS A 25 -11.73 4.64 2.68
CA HIS A 25 -12.08 5.01 4.05
C HIS A 25 -12.27 6.53 4.13
N PRO A 26 -13.32 7.04 4.82
CA PRO A 26 -13.63 8.49 4.87
C PRO A 26 -12.50 9.31 5.50
N GLN A 27 -11.70 8.73 6.40
CA GLN A 27 -10.53 9.35 7.00
C GLN A 27 -9.30 9.23 6.09
N SER A 28 -9.33 9.87 4.92
CA SER A 28 -8.18 9.92 3.98
C SER A 28 -7.67 8.53 3.55
N ASN A 29 -8.56 7.56 3.37
CA ASN A 29 -8.19 6.19 3.04
C ASN A 29 -7.16 5.57 4.02
N SER A 30 -7.23 5.95 5.30
CA SER A 30 -6.51 5.24 6.36
C SER A 30 -7.11 3.85 6.55
N LEU A 31 -6.27 2.87 6.85
CA LEU A 31 -6.67 1.48 6.86
C LEU A 31 -6.74 0.93 8.30
N PRO A 32 -7.94 0.66 8.82
CA PRO A 32 -8.15 -0.16 10.02
C PRO A 32 -7.95 -1.65 9.72
N SER A 33 -7.87 -2.46 10.77
CA SER A 33 -7.57 -3.90 10.69
C SER A 33 -8.54 -4.69 9.81
N ASP A 34 -9.82 -4.38 9.85
CA ASP A 34 -10.87 -5.04 9.05
C ASP A 34 -10.70 -4.78 7.56
N LEU A 35 -10.39 -3.54 7.16
CA LEU A 35 -10.11 -3.20 5.77
C LEU A 35 -8.80 -3.81 5.29
N LEU A 36 -7.76 -3.86 6.12
CA LEU A 36 -6.51 -4.55 5.80
C LEU A 36 -6.74 -6.04 5.56
N ALA A 37 -7.54 -6.69 6.41
CA ALA A 37 -7.89 -8.10 6.26
C ALA A 37 -8.72 -8.35 4.99
N ALA A 38 -9.73 -7.52 4.72
CA ALA A 38 -10.56 -7.58 3.52
C ALA A 38 -9.72 -7.37 2.24
N LEU A 39 -8.79 -6.41 2.27
CA LEU A 39 -7.91 -6.12 1.14
C LEU A 39 -6.94 -7.28 0.85
N ALA A 40 -6.29 -7.84 1.87
CA ALA A 40 -5.40 -8.99 1.72
C ALA A 40 -6.16 -10.21 1.17
N LYS A 41 -7.38 -10.43 1.68
CA LYS A 41 -8.26 -11.52 1.21
C LYS A 41 -8.65 -11.30 -0.25
N SER A 42 -9.13 -10.11 -0.64
CA SER A 42 -9.54 -9.81 -2.01
C SER A 42 -8.38 -9.99 -2.99
N ILE A 43 -7.17 -9.52 -2.66
CA ILE A 43 -5.99 -9.70 -3.49
C ILE A 43 -5.67 -11.20 -3.65
N THR A 44 -5.76 -11.97 -2.57
CA THR A 44 -5.48 -13.41 -2.59
C THR A 44 -6.51 -14.17 -3.43
N ASP A 45 -7.79 -13.90 -3.22
CA ASP A 45 -8.88 -14.57 -3.94
C ASP A 45 -8.80 -14.28 -5.45
N GLU A 46 -8.72 -13.01 -5.84
CA GLU A 46 -8.59 -12.60 -7.24
C GLU A 46 -7.28 -13.09 -7.88
N GLY A 47 -6.20 -13.11 -7.11
CA GLY A 47 -4.92 -13.61 -7.58
C GLY A 47 -4.90 -15.10 -7.90
N HIS A 48 -5.70 -15.92 -7.23
CA HIS A 48 -5.80 -17.37 -7.49
C HIS A 48 -6.96 -17.76 -8.42
N ASP A 49 -7.85 -16.82 -8.76
CA ASP A 49 -8.93 -17.09 -9.72
C ASP A 49 -8.37 -17.22 -11.15
N PRO A 50 -8.53 -18.36 -11.82
CA PRO A 50 -8.01 -18.55 -13.19
C PRO A 50 -8.67 -17.62 -14.22
N ALA A 51 -9.83 -17.05 -13.93
CA ALA A 51 -10.50 -16.09 -14.81
C ALA A 51 -9.87 -14.68 -14.75
N VAL A 52 -9.01 -14.41 -13.77
CA VAL A 52 -8.31 -13.12 -13.60
C VAL A 52 -6.89 -13.26 -14.14
N HIS A 53 -6.45 -12.32 -14.97
CA HIS A 53 -5.09 -12.25 -15.50
C HIS A 53 -4.26 -11.13 -14.88
N VAL A 54 -4.90 -10.01 -14.51
CA VAL A 54 -4.25 -8.82 -13.94
C VAL A 54 -5.12 -8.26 -12.80
N ILE A 55 -4.46 -7.76 -11.77
CA ILE A 55 -5.11 -7.02 -10.69
C ILE A 55 -4.71 -5.55 -10.78
N VAL A 56 -5.69 -4.65 -10.69
CA VAL A 56 -5.50 -3.21 -10.50
C VAL A 56 -5.87 -2.87 -9.07
N LEU A 57 -4.90 -2.41 -8.29
CA LEU A 57 -5.11 -1.91 -6.93
C LEU A 57 -5.29 -0.40 -6.96
N ARG A 58 -6.40 0.09 -6.45
CA ARG A 58 -6.76 1.52 -6.40
C ARG A 58 -7.46 1.89 -5.09
N SER A 59 -7.57 3.17 -4.82
CA SER A 59 -8.42 3.66 -3.75
C SER A 59 -9.51 4.58 -4.28
N GLY A 60 -10.62 4.68 -3.53
CA GLY A 60 -11.69 5.63 -3.81
C GLY A 60 -11.31 7.07 -3.46
N GLY A 61 -12.05 8.03 -4.04
CA GLY A 61 -11.77 9.45 -3.91
C GLY A 61 -10.62 9.95 -4.79
N ASP A 62 -10.35 11.25 -4.72
CA ASP A 62 -9.47 11.96 -5.66
C ASP A 62 -8.21 12.59 -5.00
N ARG A 63 -8.19 12.75 -3.68
CA ARG A 63 -7.17 13.55 -2.98
C ARG A 63 -6.05 12.74 -2.36
N VAL A 64 -6.37 11.57 -1.81
CA VAL A 64 -5.44 10.73 -1.06
C VAL A 64 -5.57 9.30 -1.56
N PHE A 65 -4.44 8.70 -1.96
CA PHE A 65 -4.40 7.27 -2.25
C PHE A 65 -4.56 6.47 -0.96
N CYS A 66 -3.67 6.70 0.02
CA CYS A 66 -3.76 6.03 1.32
C CYS A 66 -3.06 6.86 2.39
N GLY A 67 -3.79 7.18 3.46
CA GLY A 67 -3.28 7.90 4.64
C GLY A 67 -2.48 7.03 5.61
N GLY A 68 -2.33 5.73 5.31
CA GLY A 68 -1.61 4.79 6.17
C GLY A 68 -2.51 4.11 7.20
N ALA A 69 -2.00 3.90 8.40
CA ALA A 69 -2.69 3.26 9.50
C ALA A 69 -3.85 4.09 10.05
N SER A 70 -4.93 3.46 10.51
CA SER A 70 -5.99 4.12 11.25
C SER A 70 -5.47 4.66 12.60
N PHE A 71 -5.37 5.97 12.74
CA PHE A 71 -4.93 6.59 14.00
C PHE A 71 -5.90 6.31 15.16
N THR A 72 -7.20 6.20 14.86
CA THR A 72 -8.21 5.84 15.87
C THR A 72 -7.92 4.44 16.43
N GLU A 73 -7.59 3.48 15.58
CA GLU A 73 -7.26 2.13 16.03
C GLU A 73 -5.88 2.10 16.73
N LEU A 74 -4.87 2.78 16.20
CA LEU A 74 -3.56 2.91 16.86
C LEU A 74 -3.67 3.46 18.28
N ALA A 75 -4.54 4.46 18.49
CA ALA A 75 -4.81 5.04 19.79
C ALA A 75 -5.50 4.09 20.76
N SER A 76 -6.11 3.03 20.29
CA SER A 76 -6.81 2.02 21.11
C SER A 76 -5.93 0.85 21.54
N ILE A 77 -4.76 0.67 20.93
CA ILE A 77 -3.85 -0.46 21.22
C ILE A 77 -3.28 -0.34 22.64
N ARG A 78 -3.49 -1.39 23.46
CA ARG A 78 -2.98 -1.49 24.85
C ARG A 78 -2.13 -2.73 25.06
N ALA A 79 -2.45 -3.84 24.38
CA ALA A 79 -1.74 -5.10 24.50
C ALA A 79 -0.77 -5.32 23.34
N GLU A 80 0.32 -6.05 23.57
CA GLU A 80 1.30 -6.38 22.53
C GLU A 80 0.68 -7.21 21.40
N THR A 81 -0.20 -8.14 21.76
CA THR A 81 -0.94 -8.95 20.79
C THR A 81 -1.84 -8.11 19.86
N GLN A 82 -2.45 -7.03 20.36
CA GLN A 82 -3.22 -6.10 19.55
C GLN A 82 -2.32 -5.34 18.58
N GLY A 83 -1.16 -4.85 19.06
CA GLY A 83 -0.20 -4.16 18.21
C GLY A 83 0.36 -5.07 17.12
N LEU A 84 0.77 -6.30 17.47
CA LEU A 84 1.22 -7.29 16.51
C LEU A 84 0.12 -7.58 15.47
N ALA A 85 -1.12 -7.83 15.91
CA ALA A 85 -2.24 -8.12 15.01
C ALA A 85 -2.49 -6.97 14.03
N PHE A 86 -2.53 -5.72 14.51
CA PHE A 86 -2.74 -4.55 13.67
C PHE A 86 -1.66 -4.41 12.59
N PHE A 87 -0.39 -4.39 12.98
CA PHE A 87 0.71 -4.20 12.03
C PHE A 87 0.91 -5.41 11.10
N SER A 88 0.53 -6.61 11.54
CA SER A 88 0.46 -7.79 10.68
C SER A 88 -0.55 -7.63 9.54
N GLY A 89 -1.57 -6.79 9.68
CA GLY A 89 -2.50 -6.45 8.61
C GLY A 89 -1.79 -5.90 7.37
N PHE A 90 -0.87 -4.93 7.54
CA PHE A 90 -0.05 -4.41 6.43
C PHE A 90 0.91 -5.47 5.89
N ALA A 91 1.52 -6.27 6.76
CA ALA A 91 2.38 -7.38 6.35
C ALA A 91 1.61 -8.37 5.45
N ASN A 92 0.38 -8.70 5.82
CA ASN A 92 -0.48 -9.60 5.07
C ASN A 92 -0.84 -9.05 3.68
N VAL A 93 -1.17 -7.75 3.56
CA VAL A 93 -1.44 -7.12 2.26
C VAL A 93 -0.19 -7.15 1.38
N ILE A 94 0.98 -6.77 1.90
CA ILE A 94 2.25 -6.81 1.15
C ILE A 94 2.55 -8.24 0.69
N ASN A 95 2.40 -9.24 1.58
CA ASN A 95 2.61 -10.64 1.24
C ASN A 95 1.58 -11.18 0.25
N ALA A 96 0.32 -10.74 0.30
CA ALA A 96 -0.70 -11.10 -0.68
C ALA A 96 -0.30 -10.61 -2.08
N ILE A 97 0.04 -9.31 -2.22
CA ILE A 97 0.49 -8.72 -3.48
C ILE A 97 1.71 -9.47 -4.03
N ARG A 98 2.68 -9.77 -3.18
CA ARG A 98 3.93 -10.45 -3.55
C ARG A 98 3.69 -11.88 -4.06
N ARG A 99 2.81 -12.63 -3.40
CA ARG A 99 2.65 -14.09 -3.59
C ARG A 99 1.70 -14.47 -4.72
N VAL A 100 0.74 -13.60 -5.07
CA VAL A 100 -0.20 -13.93 -6.14
C VAL A 100 0.51 -14.09 -7.48
N PRO A 101 0.18 -15.10 -8.29
CA PRO A 101 0.84 -15.39 -9.56
C PRO A 101 0.32 -14.47 -10.69
N LYS A 102 0.01 -13.23 -10.38
CA LYS A 102 -0.54 -12.20 -11.29
C LYS A 102 0.18 -10.89 -11.05
N PHE A 103 0.35 -10.07 -12.08
CA PHE A 103 0.82 -8.71 -11.85
C PHE A 103 -0.26 -7.87 -11.16
N VAL A 104 0.18 -7.08 -10.19
CA VAL A 104 -0.64 -6.09 -9.51
C VAL A 104 -0.17 -4.71 -9.95
N VAL A 105 -1.05 -3.96 -10.61
CA VAL A 105 -0.82 -2.59 -11.08
C VAL A 105 -1.41 -1.63 -10.06
N GLY A 106 -0.62 -0.71 -9.56
CA GLY A 106 -1.06 0.33 -8.62
C GLY A 106 -1.51 1.60 -9.35
N ARG A 107 -2.69 2.10 -9.00
CA ARG A 107 -3.24 3.38 -9.44
C ARG A 107 -3.21 4.38 -8.29
N VAL A 108 -2.31 5.35 -8.33
CA VAL A 108 -2.07 6.29 -7.23
C VAL A 108 -2.44 7.71 -7.63
N GLN A 109 -3.67 8.15 -7.32
CA GLN A 109 -4.19 9.45 -7.72
C GLN A 109 -3.75 10.61 -6.85
N GLY A 110 -3.28 10.35 -5.63
CA GLY A 110 -2.96 11.39 -4.67
C GLY A 110 -1.99 10.90 -3.60
N LYS A 111 -1.89 11.65 -2.51
CA LYS A 111 -0.90 11.42 -1.45
C LYS A 111 -0.89 9.99 -0.93
N ALA A 112 0.30 9.41 -0.77
CA ALA A 112 0.55 8.15 -0.07
C ALA A 112 1.39 8.40 1.18
N VAL A 113 0.88 7.96 2.35
CA VAL A 113 1.52 8.21 3.64
C VAL A 113 1.71 6.90 4.38
N GLY A 114 2.87 6.69 4.99
CA GLY A 114 3.15 5.54 5.82
C GLY A 114 2.85 4.21 5.13
N GLY A 115 1.91 3.45 5.68
CA GLY A 115 1.41 2.22 5.07
C GLY A 115 1.01 2.36 3.60
N GLY A 116 0.53 3.54 3.18
CA GLY A 116 0.20 3.83 1.79
C GLY A 116 1.40 3.82 0.85
N VAL A 117 2.58 4.28 1.32
CA VAL A 117 3.84 4.15 0.57
C VAL A 117 4.22 2.68 0.47
N GLY A 118 4.01 1.91 1.55
CA GLY A 118 4.23 0.46 1.54
C GLY A 118 3.40 -0.26 0.49
N LEU A 119 2.10 0.06 0.38
CA LEU A 119 1.22 -0.52 -0.64
C LEU A 119 1.67 -0.14 -2.06
N ALA A 120 1.98 1.15 -2.29
CA ALA A 120 2.47 1.61 -3.58
C ALA A 120 3.82 0.97 -3.96
N SER A 121 4.66 0.62 -2.97
CA SER A 121 5.94 -0.06 -3.18
C SER A 121 5.77 -1.57 -3.44
N ALA A 122 4.74 -2.19 -2.86
CA ALA A 122 4.51 -3.63 -2.99
C ALA A 122 3.92 -4.04 -4.34
N VAL A 123 3.21 -3.14 -5.05
CA VAL A 123 2.69 -3.46 -6.38
C VAL A 123 3.81 -3.63 -7.41
N ASP A 124 3.58 -4.46 -8.44
CA ASP A 124 4.60 -4.74 -9.44
C ASP A 124 4.89 -3.53 -10.33
N TYR A 125 3.86 -2.80 -10.71
CA TYR A 125 3.96 -1.58 -11.52
C TYR A 125 3.06 -0.49 -10.95
N CYS A 126 3.59 0.69 -10.70
CA CYS A 126 2.85 1.78 -10.07
C CYS A 126 2.79 2.99 -10.99
N ILE A 127 1.57 3.46 -11.31
CA ILE A 127 1.33 4.69 -12.07
C ILE A 127 0.68 5.71 -11.13
N ALA A 128 1.13 6.96 -11.19
CA ALA A 128 0.68 8.00 -10.28
C ALA A 128 0.35 9.32 -11.00
N THR A 129 -0.45 10.17 -10.37
CA THR A 129 -0.57 11.58 -10.82
C THR A 129 0.59 12.42 -10.26
N GLN A 130 0.81 13.60 -10.85
CA GLN A 130 1.74 14.59 -10.32
C GLN A 130 1.43 15.06 -8.88
N HIS A 131 0.21 14.80 -8.39
CA HIS A 131 -0.24 15.14 -7.04
C HIS A 131 0.05 14.05 -5.99
N ALA A 132 0.59 12.91 -6.42
CA ALA A 132 0.86 11.75 -5.58
C ALA A 132 2.17 11.89 -4.78
N ALA A 133 2.22 12.89 -3.91
CA ALA A 133 3.34 13.07 -2.98
C ALA A 133 3.39 11.93 -1.95
N VAL A 134 4.59 11.61 -1.47
CA VAL A 134 4.85 10.50 -0.55
C VAL A 134 5.51 10.95 0.74
N LYS A 135 5.20 10.27 1.85
CA LYS A 135 5.84 10.49 3.15
C LYS A 135 5.81 9.22 4.01
N LEU A 136 6.93 8.85 4.64
CA LEU A 136 6.96 7.84 5.70
C LEU A 136 6.89 8.55 7.06
N SER A 137 5.68 8.65 7.62
CA SER A 137 5.43 9.44 8.84
C SER A 137 5.61 8.68 10.15
N GLU A 138 5.97 7.41 10.10
CA GLU A 138 5.97 6.51 11.26
C GLU A 138 6.94 6.96 12.35
N LEU A 139 8.13 7.44 11.99
CA LEU A 139 9.11 7.92 12.98
C LEU A 139 8.60 9.17 13.72
N ALA A 140 7.88 10.06 13.02
CA ALA A 140 7.30 11.26 13.62
C ALA A 140 6.24 10.95 14.70
N VAL A 141 5.65 9.75 14.65
CA VAL A 141 4.69 9.27 15.66
C VAL A 141 5.30 8.25 16.62
N GLY A 142 6.63 8.17 16.68
CA GLY A 142 7.34 7.33 17.65
C GLY A 142 7.37 5.82 17.31
N ILE A 143 7.10 5.45 16.05
CA ILE A 143 7.03 4.02 15.67
C ILE A 143 8.21 3.66 14.75
N GLY A 144 8.22 4.13 13.54
CA GLY A 144 9.15 3.74 12.47
C GLY A 144 8.51 2.82 11.42
N PRO A 145 8.93 2.92 10.15
CA PRO A 145 8.32 2.22 9.02
C PRO A 145 8.82 0.78 8.88
N PHE A 146 8.79 -0.02 9.97
CA PHE A 146 9.42 -1.34 9.99
C PHE A 146 8.74 -2.34 9.05
N VAL A 147 7.41 -2.38 9.03
CA VAL A 147 6.66 -3.35 8.21
C VAL A 147 6.74 -3.02 6.73
N VAL A 148 6.63 -1.75 6.38
CA VAL A 148 6.63 -1.31 4.97
C VAL A 148 8.04 -1.15 4.41
N GLY A 149 9.03 -0.97 5.30
CA GLY A 149 10.43 -0.72 4.95
C GLY A 149 11.00 -1.68 3.91
N PRO A 150 10.87 -3.01 4.06
CA PRO A 150 11.40 -3.96 3.08
C PRO A 150 10.84 -3.75 1.67
N ALA A 151 9.53 -3.45 1.53
CA ALA A 151 8.91 -3.19 0.22
C ALA A 151 9.40 -1.86 -0.37
N VAL A 152 9.52 -0.81 0.45
CA VAL A 152 10.02 0.50 0.03
C VAL A 152 11.49 0.42 -0.38
N GLU A 153 12.33 -0.22 0.44
CA GLU A 153 13.75 -0.41 0.16
C GLU A 153 13.98 -1.22 -1.13
N ARG A 154 13.21 -2.31 -1.31
CA ARG A 154 13.30 -3.10 -2.54
C ARG A 154 12.93 -2.29 -3.78
N LYS A 155 11.90 -1.44 -3.70
CA LYS A 155 11.41 -0.64 -4.82
C LYS A 155 12.30 0.56 -5.14
N MET A 156 12.79 1.26 -4.11
CA MET A 156 13.43 2.58 -4.23
C MET A 156 14.92 2.58 -3.88
N GLY A 157 15.42 1.49 -3.33
CA GLY A 157 16.77 1.39 -2.78
C GLY A 157 16.89 1.98 -1.36
N LEU A 158 17.93 1.55 -0.65
CA LEU A 158 18.20 1.93 0.75
C LEU A 158 18.32 3.45 0.94
N SER A 159 18.96 4.14 -0.01
CA SER A 159 19.16 5.60 0.10
C SER A 159 17.84 6.37 0.12
N ALA A 160 16.92 6.08 -0.80
CA ALA A 160 15.61 6.74 -0.86
C ALA A 160 14.74 6.34 0.34
N MET A 161 14.76 5.05 0.74
CA MET A 161 14.08 4.57 1.95
C MET A 161 14.59 5.33 3.19
N SER A 162 15.91 5.51 3.35
CA SER A 162 16.49 6.24 4.49
C SER A 162 16.07 7.71 4.49
N GLN A 163 16.06 8.37 3.33
CA GLN A 163 15.62 9.76 3.22
C GLN A 163 14.17 9.94 3.67
N LEU A 164 13.26 9.03 3.24
CA LEU A 164 11.86 9.08 3.65
C LEU A 164 11.66 8.75 5.14
N ALA A 165 12.38 7.74 5.65
CA ALA A 165 12.19 7.27 7.02
C ALA A 165 12.76 8.23 8.07
N ILE A 166 13.89 8.88 7.77
CA ILE A 166 14.57 9.80 8.71
C ILE A 166 13.89 11.16 8.69
N ASP A 167 13.59 11.71 7.51
CA ASP A 167 12.89 13.00 7.34
C ASP A 167 11.36 12.80 7.30
N ALA A 168 10.85 12.23 8.38
CA ALA A 168 9.49 11.68 8.47
C ALA A 168 8.36 12.73 8.45
N THR A 169 8.68 14.02 8.54
CA THR A 169 7.69 15.12 8.54
C THR A 169 7.45 15.68 7.15
N GLU A 170 8.39 15.51 6.23
CA GLU A 170 8.38 16.16 4.93
C GLU A 170 7.80 15.26 3.82
N PHE A 171 7.01 15.86 2.95
CA PHE A 171 6.56 15.22 1.73
C PHE A 171 7.61 15.31 0.63
N ARG A 172 7.81 14.19 -0.07
CA ARG A 172 8.52 14.17 -1.36
C ARG A 172 7.52 14.19 -2.50
N SER A 173 7.84 14.90 -3.59
CA SER A 173 6.96 15.01 -4.75
C SER A 173 6.81 13.71 -5.52
N ALA A 174 5.78 13.61 -6.37
CA ALA A 174 5.60 12.50 -7.31
C ALA A 174 6.79 12.37 -8.27
N ALA A 175 7.37 13.48 -8.72
CA ALA A 175 8.55 13.49 -9.56
C ALA A 175 9.76 12.89 -8.83
N TRP A 176 9.98 13.23 -7.55
CA TRP A 176 11.01 12.62 -6.73
C TRP A 176 10.78 11.10 -6.58
N ALA A 177 9.55 10.69 -6.30
CA ALA A 177 9.19 9.29 -6.17
C ALA A 177 9.39 8.49 -7.47
N GLN A 178 9.12 9.11 -8.64
CA GLN A 178 9.43 8.54 -9.94
C GLN A 178 10.93 8.41 -10.17
N GLN A 179 11.70 9.45 -9.89
CA GLN A 179 13.17 9.43 -10.02
C GLN A 179 13.83 8.31 -9.19
N HIS A 180 13.20 7.95 -8.06
CA HIS A 180 13.67 6.88 -7.18
C HIS A 180 12.96 5.54 -7.38
N GLY A 181 12.21 5.37 -8.48
CA GLY A 181 11.66 4.09 -8.91
C GLY A 181 10.37 3.63 -8.24
N LEU A 182 9.75 4.44 -7.36
CA LEU A 182 8.45 4.10 -6.79
C LEU A 182 7.35 4.12 -7.85
N TYR A 183 7.28 5.21 -8.61
CA TYR A 183 6.35 5.35 -9.72
C TYR A 183 7.07 5.09 -11.03
N ALA A 184 6.58 4.14 -11.80
CA ALA A 184 7.10 3.85 -13.14
C ALA A 184 6.69 4.94 -14.14
N GLN A 185 5.53 5.56 -13.90
CA GLN A 185 5.00 6.65 -14.72
C GLN A 185 4.29 7.67 -13.83
N VAL A 186 4.46 8.95 -14.14
CA VAL A 186 3.70 10.06 -13.56
C VAL A 186 2.98 10.79 -14.68
N VAL A 187 1.68 11.05 -14.46
CA VAL A 187 0.78 11.71 -15.42
C VAL A 187 0.11 12.94 -14.77
N ASP A 188 -0.51 13.77 -15.58
CA ASP A 188 -0.99 15.09 -15.14
C ASP A 188 -2.20 15.00 -14.18
N ASP A 189 -3.18 14.15 -14.49
CA ASP A 189 -4.45 14.11 -13.79
C ASP A 189 -5.03 12.69 -13.67
N ALA A 190 -6.20 12.59 -13.04
CA ALA A 190 -6.87 11.32 -12.78
C ALA A 190 -7.38 10.65 -14.07
N ALA A 191 -7.79 11.43 -15.09
CA ALA A 191 -8.27 10.86 -16.35
C ALA A 191 -7.11 10.24 -17.15
N ALA A 192 -5.97 10.93 -17.20
CA ALA A 192 -4.74 10.40 -17.79
C ALA A 192 -4.23 9.18 -17.02
N LEU A 193 -4.40 9.18 -15.69
CA LEU A 193 -4.02 8.04 -14.84
C LEU A 193 -4.90 6.82 -15.15
N ASP A 194 -6.22 6.99 -15.23
CA ASP A 194 -7.13 5.89 -15.56
C ASP A 194 -6.80 5.32 -16.94
N ALA A 195 -6.63 6.17 -17.95
CA ALA A 195 -6.27 5.75 -19.30
C ALA A 195 -4.92 4.97 -19.34
N ALA A 196 -3.92 5.43 -18.61
CA ALA A 196 -2.60 4.77 -18.57
C ALA A 196 -2.66 3.41 -17.86
N VAL A 197 -3.41 3.32 -16.75
CA VAL A 197 -3.60 2.06 -15.99
C VAL A 197 -4.39 1.06 -16.81
N ASP A 198 -5.51 1.47 -17.42
CA ASP A 198 -6.36 0.59 -18.22
C ASP A 198 -5.57 0.07 -19.44
N ALA A 199 -4.86 0.93 -20.16
CA ALA A 199 -4.04 0.52 -21.30
C ALA A 199 -2.91 -0.46 -20.91
N LEU A 200 -2.28 -0.29 -19.74
CA LEU A 200 -1.29 -1.24 -19.24
C LEU A 200 -1.94 -2.57 -18.86
N ALA A 201 -3.06 -2.52 -18.11
CA ALA A 201 -3.76 -3.71 -17.66
C ALA A 201 -4.27 -4.56 -18.84
N GLU A 202 -4.82 -3.92 -19.88
CA GLU A 202 -5.23 -4.60 -21.11
C GLU A 202 -4.05 -5.29 -21.82
N ARG A 203 -2.90 -4.61 -21.95
CA ARG A 203 -1.70 -5.22 -22.55
C ARG A 203 -1.22 -6.42 -21.73
N LEU A 204 -1.21 -6.32 -20.40
CA LEU A 204 -0.79 -7.39 -19.51
C LEU A 204 -1.77 -8.57 -19.54
N ALA A 205 -3.07 -8.30 -19.59
CA ALA A 205 -4.11 -9.31 -19.66
C ALA A 205 -4.04 -10.19 -20.95
N GLY A 206 -3.46 -9.64 -22.01
CA GLY A 206 -3.22 -10.36 -23.26
C GLY A 206 -1.91 -11.17 -23.32
N GLN A 207 -1.09 -11.15 -22.26
CA GLN A 207 0.18 -11.87 -22.22
C GLN A 207 0.00 -13.34 -21.85
N SER A 208 1.04 -14.15 -22.11
CA SER A 208 1.09 -15.54 -21.66
C SER A 208 1.02 -15.61 -20.13
N VAL A 209 0.06 -16.38 -19.61
CA VAL A 209 -0.11 -16.59 -18.15
C VAL A 209 1.14 -17.23 -17.56
N GLU A 210 1.70 -18.25 -18.22
CA GLU A 210 2.90 -18.95 -17.77
C GLU A 210 4.11 -18.00 -17.70
N ALA A 211 4.30 -17.17 -18.74
CA ALA A 211 5.39 -16.20 -18.78
C ALA A 211 5.22 -15.13 -17.69
N THR A 212 3.98 -14.68 -17.44
CA THR A 212 3.65 -13.73 -16.36
C THR A 212 4.01 -14.30 -15.00
N VAL A 213 3.62 -15.53 -14.70
CA VAL A 213 3.97 -16.21 -13.44
C VAL A 213 5.48 -16.35 -13.27
N ALA A 214 6.17 -16.82 -14.30
CA ALA A 214 7.63 -17.00 -14.27
C ALA A 214 8.35 -15.66 -14.04
N LEU A 215 7.94 -14.61 -14.76
CA LEU A 215 8.52 -13.28 -14.62
C LEU A 215 8.23 -12.68 -13.23
N LYS A 216 7.01 -12.81 -12.72
CA LYS A 216 6.68 -12.35 -11.35
C LYS A 216 7.56 -13.02 -10.31
N ASN A 217 7.71 -14.35 -10.38
CA ASN A 217 8.58 -15.10 -9.47
C ASN A 217 10.04 -14.61 -9.55
N ALA A 218 10.55 -14.38 -10.76
CA ALA A 218 11.90 -13.86 -10.95
C ALA A 218 12.07 -12.45 -10.37
N LEU A 219 11.08 -11.58 -10.58
CA LEU A 219 11.10 -10.21 -10.04
C LEU A 219 11.01 -10.18 -8.50
N TRP A 220 10.39 -11.17 -7.87
CA TRP A 220 10.27 -11.27 -6.41
C TRP A 220 11.28 -12.23 -5.76
N HIS A 221 12.23 -12.76 -6.54
CA HIS A 221 13.29 -13.62 -6.01
C HIS A 221 14.06 -12.91 -4.88
N GLY A 222 14.45 -13.69 -3.86
CA GLY A 222 15.16 -13.19 -2.67
C GLY A 222 14.25 -12.61 -1.59
N THR A 223 12.91 -12.72 -1.74
CA THR A 223 11.93 -12.28 -0.75
C THR A 223 11.16 -13.41 -0.08
N GLU A 224 11.60 -14.65 -0.26
CA GLU A 224 10.91 -15.86 0.21
C GLU A 224 10.71 -15.84 1.73
N HIS A 225 11.66 -15.26 2.46
CA HIS A 225 11.66 -15.09 3.91
C HIS A 225 10.74 -13.96 4.43
N TRP A 226 10.10 -13.17 3.54
CA TRP A 226 9.29 -12.03 3.97
C TRP A 226 8.04 -12.43 4.77
N GLY A 227 7.61 -13.67 4.69
CA GLY A 227 6.55 -14.18 5.56
C GLY A 227 6.89 -14.01 7.05
N GLU A 228 8.13 -14.35 7.43
CA GLU A 228 8.64 -14.23 8.80
C GLU A 228 9.15 -12.82 9.08
N LEU A 229 9.96 -12.26 8.20
CA LEU A 229 10.55 -10.92 8.36
C LEU A 229 9.48 -9.85 8.65
N LEU A 230 8.39 -9.82 7.88
CA LEU A 230 7.37 -8.79 8.06
C LEU A 230 6.60 -8.96 9.37
N LEU A 231 6.46 -10.18 9.89
CA LEU A 231 5.88 -10.43 11.21
C LEU A 231 6.82 -9.96 12.33
N GLU A 232 8.13 -10.23 12.23
CA GLU A 232 9.13 -9.69 13.15
C GLU A 232 9.09 -8.15 13.18
N ARG A 233 9.00 -7.53 12.01
CA ARG A 233 8.87 -6.06 11.86
C ARG A 233 7.55 -5.54 12.45
N ALA A 234 6.46 -6.28 12.28
CA ALA A 234 5.17 -5.97 12.90
C ALA A 234 5.24 -6.01 14.43
N ALA A 235 5.96 -6.96 15.02
CA ALA A 235 6.18 -7.03 16.46
C ALA A 235 6.95 -5.80 16.99
N ILE A 236 7.95 -5.29 16.25
CA ILE A 236 8.67 -4.06 16.62
C ILE A 236 7.69 -2.87 16.65
N SER A 237 6.91 -2.68 15.60
CA SER A 237 5.91 -1.60 15.52
C SER A 237 4.85 -1.74 16.61
N GLY A 238 4.37 -2.98 16.85
CA GLY A 238 3.38 -3.30 17.88
C GLY A 238 3.87 -3.02 19.32
N ARG A 239 5.16 -3.19 19.57
CA ARG A 239 5.79 -2.81 20.85
C ARG A 239 5.90 -1.29 20.97
N LEU A 240 6.38 -0.60 19.93
CA LEU A 240 6.65 0.84 19.97
C LEU A 240 5.36 1.67 20.04
N VAL A 241 4.29 1.28 19.34
CA VAL A 241 3.02 2.02 19.39
C VAL A 241 2.43 2.15 20.79
N ARG A 242 2.82 1.27 21.73
CA ARG A 242 2.35 1.24 23.11
C ARG A 242 3.15 2.13 24.06
N THR A 243 4.26 2.70 23.62
CA THR A 243 5.05 3.62 24.46
C THR A 243 4.26 4.90 24.74
N ASP A 244 4.46 5.50 25.90
CA ASP A 244 3.80 6.75 26.29
C ASP A 244 4.09 7.86 25.29
N ASP A 245 5.31 7.93 24.75
CA ASP A 245 5.68 8.91 23.72
C ASP A 245 4.86 8.70 22.43
N ALA A 246 4.78 7.47 21.91
CA ALA A 246 3.99 7.20 20.71
C ALA A 246 2.50 7.47 20.92
N GLN A 247 1.92 7.03 22.04
CA GLN A 247 0.52 7.27 22.36
C GLN A 247 0.23 8.77 22.50
N SER A 248 1.11 9.54 23.14
CA SER A 248 0.98 10.99 23.24
C SER A 248 0.97 11.70 21.89
N ARG A 249 1.88 11.31 20.98
CA ARG A 249 1.94 11.83 19.59
C ARG A 249 0.70 11.47 18.78
N ILE A 250 0.21 10.25 18.91
CA ILE A 250 -1.01 9.78 18.23
C ILE A 250 -2.22 10.58 18.70
N GLN A 251 -2.37 10.79 20.02
CA GLN A 251 -3.46 11.60 20.58
C GLN A 251 -3.39 13.07 20.12
N ALA A 252 -2.20 13.64 20.02
CA ALA A 252 -2.01 15.00 19.51
C ALA A 252 -2.42 15.16 18.03
N ILE A 253 -2.39 14.09 17.24
CA ILE A 253 -2.89 14.09 15.85
C ILE A 253 -4.41 13.99 15.82
N LEU A 254 -5.01 13.15 16.65
CA LEU A 254 -6.47 12.97 16.71
C LEU A 254 -7.22 14.20 17.25
N SER A 255 -6.53 15.06 18.01
CA SER A 255 -7.11 16.29 18.59
C SER A 255 -7.10 17.50 17.65
N LYS A 256 -6.53 17.39 16.44
CA LYS A 256 -6.49 18.43 15.39
C LYS A 256 -7.63 18.29 14.40
#